data_fcc001d2baa3815ca7a69a6456a9c0ff
#
_entry.id   fcc001d2baa3815ca7a69a6456a9c0ff
#
_cell.length_a   1.000
_cell.length_b   1.000
_cell.length_c   1.000
_cell.angle_alpha   90.00
_cell.angle_beta   90.00
_cell.angle_gamma   90.00
#
_symmetry.space_group_name_H-M   'P 1'
#
loop_
_entity.id
_entity.type
_entity.pdbx_description
1 polymer ?
#
loop_
_entity_poly.entity_id
_entity_poly.type
_entity_poly.pdbx_seq_one_letter_code
_entity_poly.pdbx_strand_id
1 'polypeptide(L)'
;AALSGVLLHEPIKREAVPGAVVAVVGAAAIGLLSMGGESGSLLGDALALIGAAFIAGHWLTSRAARRNLPALGFMTFVYGVTAACLLLISPFAGGLRVTGESLYGIIVLAVACTLGGHALMTYLLGFVSADVVSFALLAEPIGAAVWAVLLFHEKVTIPLMVGGLTVIIGLMLYT
;
A
#
# COMPACT_ATOMS: atom_id res chain seq x y z
N ALA A 1 -1.43 10.82 -6.68
CA ALA A 1 -1.91 12.22 -6.79
C ALA A 1 -1.47 12.90 -8.10
N ALA A 2 -0.15 13.16 -8.36
CA ALA A 2 0.26 13.83 -9.61
C ALA A 2 -0.19 13.09 -10.87
N LEU A 3 -0.02 11.76 -10.90
CA LEU A 3 -0.45 10.91 -12.02
C LEU A 3 -1.97 10.83 -12.16
N SER A 4 -2.74 10.87 -11.06
CA SER A 4 -4.20 10.89 -11.13
C SER A 4 -4.73 12.16 -11.77
N GLY A 5 -4.11 13.30 -11.48
CA GLY A 5 -4.43 14.57 -12.13
C GLY A 5 -4.24 14.54 -13.64
N VAL A 6 -3.14 13.94 -14.11
CA VAL A 6 -2.84 13.87 -15.55
C VAL A 6 -3.66 12.79 -16.26
N LEU A 7 -3.75 11.58 -15.70
CA LEU A 7 -4.35 10.43 -16.37
C LEU A 7 -5.88 10.34 -16.19
N LEU A 8 -6.39 10.75 -15.04
CA LEU A 8 -7.81 10.63 -14.70
C LEU A 8 -8.55 11.97 -14.76
N HIS A 9 -7.85 13.06 -15.05
CA HIS A 9 -8.40 14.43 -15.05
C HIS A 9 -9.08 14.79 -13.72
N GLU A 10 -8.58 14.23 -12.62
CA GLU A 10 -9.04 14.54 -11.28
C GLU A 10 -8.21 15.72 -10.73
N PRO A 11 -8.78 16.93 -10.58
CA PRO A 11 -8.02 18.09 -10.15
C PRO A 11 -7.59 17.92 -8.69
N ILE A 12 -6.28 18.01 -8.44
CA ILE A 12 -5.76 18.09 -7.07
C ILE A 12 -6.11 19.45 -6.50
N LYS A 13 -6.77 19.47 -5.35
CA LYS A 13 -7.02 20.71 -4.64
C LYS A 13 -5.67 21.30 -4.21
N ARG A 14 -5.38 22.52 -4.64
CA ARG A 14 -4.09 23.19 -4.29
C ARG A 14 -3.87 23.30 -2.80
N GLU A 15 -4.95 23.43 -2.04
CA GLU A 15 -4.95 23.50 -0.57
C GLU A 15 -4.47 22.19 0.08
N ALA A 16 -4.66 21.05 -0.58
CA ALA A 16 -4.24 19.73 -0.09
C ALA A 16 -2.75 19.42 -0.35
N VAL A 17 -2.09 20.17 -1.25
CA VAL A 17 -0.68 19.89 -1.61
C VAL A 17 0.28 20.02 -0.42
N PRO A 18 0.19 21.03 0.46
CA PRO A 18 1.09 21.11 1.62
C PRO A 18 0.95 19.90 2.55
N GLY A 19 -0.28 19.46 2.83
CA GLY A 19 -0.55 18.28 3.64
C GLY A 19 0.05 17.02 3.01
N ALA A 20 -0.10 16.87 1.70
CA ALA A 20 0.50 15.79 0.93
C ALA A 20 2.03 15.75 1.07
N VAL A 21 2.70 16.89 0.92
CA VAL A 21 4.16 16.99 1.03
C VAL A 21 4.61 16.62 2.45
N VAL A 22 3.95 17.16 3.47
CA VAL A 22 4.26 16.84 4.88
C VAL A 22 4.11 15.34 5.16
N ALA A 23 3.02 14.71 4.69
CA ALA A 23 2.79 13.28 4.89
C ALA A 23 3.85 12.42 4.18
N VAL A 24 4.22 12.78 2.95
CA VAL A 24 5.27 12.06 2.20
C VAL A 24 6.64 12.21 2.88
N VAL A 25 6.97 13.40 3.38
CA VAL A 25 8.21 13.64 4.13
C VAL A 25 8.24 12.79 5.41
N GLY A 26 7.12 12.73 6.14
CA GLY A 26 6.99 11.87 7.33
C GLY A 26 7.19 10.38 7.02
N ALA A 27 6.56 9.88 5.96
CA ALA A 27 6.72 8.48 5.53
C ALA A 27 8.16 8.18 5.06
N ALA A 28 8.77 9.09 4.31
CA ALA A 28 10.17 8.96 3.89
C ALA A 28 11.13 8.98 5.10
N ALA A 29 10.86 9.80 6.11
CA ALA A 29 11.65 9.83 7.34
C ALA A 29 11.58 8.52 8.10
N ILE A 30 10.40 7.89 8.20
CA ILE A 30 10.28 6.55 8.80
C ILE A 30 11.19 5.56 8.04
N GLY A 31 11.07 5.51 6.70
CA GLY A 31 11.87 4.60 5.88
C GLY A 31 13.37 4.83 6.03
N LEU A 32 13.85 6.05 5.81
CA LEU A 32 15.27 6.39 5.82
C LEU A 32 15.93 6.24 7.19
N LEU A 33 15.24 6.66 8.26
CA LEU A 33 15.77 6.58 9.61
C LEU A 33 15.68 5.17 10.22
N SER A 34 14.80 4.32 9.68
CA SER A 34 14.72 2.91 10.07
C SER A 34 15.77 2.03 9.36
N MET A 35 16.44 2.51 8.33
CA MET A 35 17.49 1.81 7.58
C MET A 35 18.83 1.66 8.36
N GLY A 36 18.91 2.05 9.62
CA GLY A 36 20.12 2.10 10.42
C GLY A 36 20.63 0.76 10.95
N GLY A 37 20.84 -0.27 10.12
CA GLY A 37 21.38 -1.53 10.67
C GLY A 37 21.98 -2.51 9.68
N GLU A 38 21.52 -2.63 8.47
CA GLU A 38 22.15 -3.52 7.48
C GLU A 38 22.13 -2.85 6.11
N SER A 39 23.25 -2.98 5.41
CA SER A 39 23.43 -2.44 4.05
C SER A 39 22.34 -3.00 3.13
N GLY A 40 21.33 -2.20 2.86
CA GLY A 40 20.30 -2.51 1.87
C GLY A 40 20.96 -2.88 0.54
N SER A 41 20.48 -3.92 -0.11
CA SER A 41 20.97 -4.28 -1.43
C SER A 41 20.44 -3.25 -2.44
N LEU A 42 21.32 -2.61 -3.20
CA LEU A 42 20.95 -1.67 -4.29
C LEU A 42 19.94 -2.30 -5.24
N LEU A 43 20.06 -3.61 -5.48
CA LEU A 43 19.10 -4.39 -6.26
C LEU A 43 17.73 -4.46 -5.55
N GLY A 44 17.71 -4.67 -4.23
CA GLY A 44 16.47 -4.68 -3.44
C GLY A 44 15.76 -3.33 -3.50
N ASP A 45 16.51 -2.24 -3.36
CA ASP A 45 15.97 -0.88 -3.44
C ASP A 45 15.40 -0.58 -4.84
N ALA A 46 16.11 -0.98 -5.90
CA ALA A 46 15.63 -0.85 -7.27
C ALA A 46 14.35 -1.66 -7.51
N LEU A 47 14.28 -2.90 -7.04
CA LEU A 47 13.07 -3.73 -7.12
C LEU A 47 11.91 -3.14 -6.33
N ALA A 48 12.17 -2.56 -5.16
CA ALA A 48 11.15 -1.87 -4.36
C ALA A 48 10.57 -0.65 -5.09
N LEU A 49 11.42 0.15 -5.74
CA LEU A 49 10.96 1.29 -6.57
C LEU A 49 10.11 0.84 -7.76
N ILE A 50 10.51 -0.23 -8.44
CA ILE A 50 9.71 -0.83 -9.51
C ILE A 50 8.37 -1.31 -8.97
N GLY A 51 8.36 -2.00 -7.82
CA GLY A 51 7.13 -2.44 -7.15
C GLY A 51 6.22 -1.26 -6.80
N ALA A 52 6.78 -0.17 -6.28
CA ALA A 52 6.03 1.05 -5.99
C ALA A 52 5.40 1.68 -7.24
N ALA A 53 6.09 1.66 -8.38
CA ALA A 53 5.53 2.11 -9.64
C ALA A 53 4.36 1.23 -10.12
N PHE A 54 4.47 -0.09 -9.98
CA PHE A 54 3.39 -1.02 -10.31
C PHE A 54 2.17 -0.84 -9.41
N ILE A 55 2.36 -0.67 -8.09
CA ILE A 55 1.22 -0.46 -7.17
C ILE A 55 0.53 0.88 -7.46
N ALA A 56 1.28 1.93 -7.79
CA ALA A 56 0.70 3.20 -8.21
C ALA A 56 -0.13 3.04 -9.50
N GLY A 57 0.38 2.32 -10.49
CA GLY A 57 -0.34 1.94 -11.71
C GLY A 57 -1.61 1.13 -11.41
N HIS A 58 -1.53 0.18 -10.49
CA HIS A 58 -2.69 -0.60 -10.03
C HIS A 58 -3.80 0.30 -9.46
N TRP A 59 -3.48 1.23 -8.56
CA TRP A 59 -4.49 2.14 -8.00
C TRP A 59 -5.13 3.05 -9.05
N LEU A 60 -4.34 3.57 -10.01
CA LEU A 60 -4.86 4.40 -11.09
C LEU A 60 -5.78 3.63 -12.04
N THR A 61 -5.37 2.45 -12.47
CA THR A 61 -6.18 1.58 -13.34
C THR A 61 -7.43 1.07 -12.62
N SER A 62 -7.31 0.74 -11.33
CA SER A 62 -8.45 0.37 -10.49
C SER A 62 -9.46 1.52 -10.39
N ARG A 63 -9.01 2.74 -10.17
CA ARG A 63 -9.89 3.92 -10.15
C ARG A 63 -10.61 4.11 -11.49
N ALA A 64 -9.89 4.03 -12.60
CA ALA A 64 -10.48 4.14 -13.93
C ALA A 64 -11.52 3.03 -14.20
N ALA A 65 -11.18 1.79 -13.90
CA ALA A 65 -12.05 0.64 -14.09
C ALA A 65 -13.31 0.71 -13.19
N ARG A 66 -13.12 1.12 -11.93
CA ARG A 66 -14.20 1.22 -10.93
C ARG A 66 -15.25 2.29 -11.25
N ARG A 67 -14.98 3.20 -12.17
CA ARG A 67 -16.00 4.15 -12.68
C ARG A 67 -17.13 3.43 -13.44
N ASN A 68 -16.80 2.33 -14.12
CA ASN A 68 -17.73 1.65 -15.04
C ASN A 68 -17.98 0.18 -14.70
N LEU A 69 -17.17 -0.43 -13.84
CA LEU A 69 -17.23 -1.85 -13.50
C LEU A 69 -17.68 -2.08 -12.06
N PRO A 70 -18.51 -3.09 -11.79
CA PRO A 70 -18.83 -3.49 -10.43
C PRO A 70 -17.59 -4.00 -9.69
N ALA A 71 -17.49 -3.68 -8.40
CA ALA A 71 -16.33 -4.03 -7.58
C ALA A 71 -15.99 -5.52 -7.64
N LEU A 72 -16.99 -6.36 -7.40
CA LEU A 72 -16.80 -7.81 -7.31
C LEU A 72 -16.25 -8.39 -8.62
N GLY A 73 -16.82 -8.03 -9.76
CA GLY A 73 -16.37 -8.53 -11.07
C GLY A 73 -14.92 -8.08 -11.38
N PHE A 74 -14.61 -6.81 -11.11
CA PHE A 74 -13.25 -6.30 -11.31
C PHE A 74 -12.23 -7.00 -10.41
N MET A 75 -12.53 -7.14 -9.11
CA MET A 75 -11.64 -7.80 -8.16
C MET A 75 -11.43 -9.28 -8.50
N THR A 76 -12.51 -10.00 -8.84
CA THR A 76 -12.42 -11.41 -9.25
C THR A 76 -11.51 -11.58 -10.45
N PHE A 77 -11.62 -10.70 -11.45
CA PHE A 77 -10.75 -10.73 -12.63
C PHE A 77 -9.30 -10.46 -12.26
N VAL A 78 -9.02 -9.38 -11.51
CA VAL A 78 -7.64 -9.00 -11.12
C VAL A 78 -6.99 -10.10 -10.29
N TYR A 79 -7.65 -10.57 -9.23
CA TYR A 79 -7.09 -11.61 -8.38
C TYR A 79 -6.97 -12.96 -9.11
N GLY A 80 -7.92 -13.28 -10.00
CA GLY A 80 -7.85 -14.48 -10.82
C GLY A 80 -6.65 -14.48 -11.76
N VAL A 81 -6.42 -13.37 -12.47
CA VAL A 81 -5.23 -13.22 -13.34
C VAL A 81 -3.94 -13.26 -12.51
N THR A 82 -3.91 -12.56 -11.36
CA THR A 82 -2.74 -12.57 -10.48
C THR A 82 -2.43 -13.98 -9.97
N ALA A 83 -3.44 -14.72 -9.52
CA ALA A 83 -3.29 -16.10 -9.07
C ALA A 83 -2.77 -17.02 -10.20
N ALA A 84 -3.33 -16.89 -11.41
CA ALA A 84 -2.87 -17.66 -12.56
C ALA A 84 -1.41 -17.36 -12.91
N CYS A 85 -1.01 -16.08 -12.94
CA CYS A 85 0.38 -15.69 -13.18
C CYS A 85 1.34 -16.25 -12.10
N LEU A 86 0.97 -16.15 -10.82
CA LEU A 86 1.78 -16.64 -9.72
C LEU A 86 1.91 -18.17 -9.77
N LEU A 87 0.84 -18.91 -10.11
CA LEU A 87 0.88 -20.35 -10.28
C LEU A 87 1.79 -20.77 -11.44
N LEU A 88 1.78 -20.02 -12.55
CA LEU A 88 2.66 -20.28 -13.70
C LEU A 88 4.13 -20.01 -13.38
N ILE A 89 4.43 -19.03 -12.53
CA ILE A 89 5.79 -18.66 -12.14
C ILE A 89 6.33 -19.55 -11.02
N SER A 90 5.45 -20.10 -10.17
CA SER A 90 5.84 -20.83 -8.96
C SER A 90 6.82 -22.01 -9.20
N PRO A 91 6.73 -22.81 -10.29
CA PRO A 91 7.70 -23.86 -10.54
C PRO A 91 9.12 -23.36 -10.73
N PHE A 92 9.27 -22.18 -11.32
CA PHE A 92 10.58 -21.50 -11.55
C PHE A 92 11.15 -20.86 -10.28
N ALA A 93 10.29 -20.58 -9.30
CA ALA A 93 10.66 -20.02 -7.99
C ALA A 93 10.85 -21.06 -6.88
N GLY A 94 11.01 -22.34 -7.23
CA GLY A 94 11.21 -23.43 -6.26
C GLY A 94 9.94 -24.20 -5.88
N GLY A 95 8.82 -23.91 -6.55
CA GLY A 95 7.54 -24.59 -6.35
C GLY A 95 6.79 -24.12 -5.11
N LEU A 96 5.52 -24.51 -5.01
CA LEU A 96 4.68 -24.26 -3.85
C LEU A 96 4.95 -25.30 -2.77
N ARG A 97 5.56 -24.88 -1.66
CA ARG A 97 5.72 -25.70 -0.46
C ARG A 97 4.75 -25.19 0.60
N VAL A 98 3.63 -25.88 0.76
CA VAL A 98 2.61 -25.49 1.73
C VAL A 98 2.68 -26.46 2.92
N THR A 99 3.03 -25.93 4.10
CA THR A 99 2.92 -26.62 5.39
C THR A 99 1.63 -26.19 6.08
N GLY A 100 1.18 -26.91 7.12
CA GLY A 100 -0.02 -26.54 7.87
C GLY A 100 0.08 -25.15 8.49
N GLU A 101 1.24 -24.77 9.01
CA GLU A 101 1.49 -23.44 9.58
C GLU A 101 1.47 -22.33 8.51
N SER A 102 2.11 -22.61 7.36
CA SER A 102 2.10 -21.64 6.25
C SER A 102 0.70 -21.50 5.66
N LEU A 103 -0.10 -22.56 5.62
CA LEU A 103 -1.49 -22.50 5.15
C LEU A 103 -2.34 -21.57 6.04
N TYR A 104 -2.20 -21.69 7.37
CA TYR A 104 -2.89 -20.77 8.30
C TYR A 104 -2.50 -19.31 8.04
N GLY A 105 -1.20 -19.03 7.93
CA GLY A 105 -0.71 -17.69 7.62
C GLY A 105 -1.24 -17.16 6.28
N ILE A 106 -1.27 -17.99 5.23
CA ILE A 106 -1.82 -17.65 3.92
C ILE A 106 -3.31 -17.29 4.03
N ILE A 107 -4.11 -18.08 4.76
CA ILE A 107 -5.54 -17.80 4.94
C ILE A 107 -5.76 -16.49 5.69
N VAL A 108 -5.01 -16.26 6.76
CA VAL A 108 -5.10 -14.99 7.52
C VAL A 108 -4.74 -13.80 6.64
N LEU A 109 -3.66 -13.86 5.88
CA LEU A 109 -3.26 -12.80 4.95
C LEU A 109 -4.31 -12.60 3.83
N ALA A 110 -4.85 -13.68 3.27
CA ALA A 110 -5.87 -13.58 2.23
C ALA A 110 -7.15 -12.95 2.75
N VAL A 111 -7.64 -13.33 3.92
CA VAL A 111 -8.90 -12.82 4.47
C VAL A 111 -8.71 -11.44 5.08
N ALA A 112 -7.76 -11.25 5.98
CA ALA A 112 -7.62 -10.00 6.70
C ALA A 112 -6.99 -8.90 5.82
N CYS A 113 -5.86 -9.18 5.17
CA CYS A 113 -5.12 -8.15 4.43
C CYS A 113 -5.67 -7.96 3.00
N THR A 114 -5.95 -9.06 2.28
CA THR A 114 -6.40 -8.94 0.89
C THR A 114 -7.89 -8.60 0.80
N LEU A 115 -8.77 -9.37 1.44
CA LEU A 115 -10.21 -9.08 1.39
C LEU A 115 -10.59 -7.91 2.31
N GLY A 116 -10.12 -7.87 3.55
CA GLY A 116 -10.41 -6.81 4.49
C GLY A 116 -9.73 -5.48 4.18
N GLY A 117 -8.51 -5.51 3.65
CA GLY A 117 -7.74 -4.32 3.31
C GLY A 117 -7.85 -3.92 1.84
N HIS A 118 -7.14 -4.63 0.97
CA HIS A 118 -7.03 -4.28 -0.45
C HIS A 118 -8.37 -4.26 -1.21
N ALA A 119 -9.24 -5.23 -0.95
CA ALA A 119 -10.55 -5.27 -1.62
C ALA A 119 -11.43 -4.10 -1.16
N LEU A 120 -11.38 -3.75 0.14
CA LEU A 120 -12.08 -2.57 0.66
C LEU A 120 -11.58 -1.28 -0.01
N MET A 121 -10.26 -1.08 -0.10
CA MET A 121 -9.68 0.08 -0.79
C MET A 121 -10.09 0.13 -2.27
N THR A 122 -10.06 -1.01 -2.96
CA THR A 122 -10.51 -1.11 -4.35
C THR A 122 -12.02 -0.81 -4.48
N TYR A 123 -12.83 -1.22 -3.53
CA TYR A 123 -14.25 -0.87 -3.47
C TYR A 123 -14.44 0.64 -3.32
N LEU A 124 -13.72 1.26 -2.40
CA LEU A 124 -13.78 2.70 -2.13
C LEU A 124 -13.37 3.56 -3.33
N LEU A 125 -12.46 3.07 -4.18
CA LEU A 125 -12.09 3.75 -5.43
C LEU A 125 -13.26 3.96 -6.40
N GLY A 126 -14.40 3.30 -6.22
CA GLY A 126 -15.63 3.61 -6.93
C GLY A 126 -16.30 4.92 -6.50
N PHE A 127 -16.01 5.39 -5.29
CA PHE A 127 -16.69 6.52 -4.65
C PHE A 127 -15.78 7.71 -4.39
N VAL A 128 -14.49 7.46 -4.13
CA VAL A 128 -13.50 8.49 -3.81
C VAL A 128 -12.37 8.49 -4.85
N SER A 129 -11.67 9.63 -4.96
CA SER A 129 -10.56 9.77 -5.89
C SER A 129 -9.34 8.94 -5.51
N ALA A 130 -8.48 8.61 -6.48
CA ALA A 130 -7.30 7.79 -6.26
C ALA A 130 -6.26 8.47 -5.33
N ASP A 131 -6.23 9.78 -5.30
CA ASP A 131 -5.36 10.55 -4.41
C ASP A 131 -5.78 10.40 -2.95
N VAL A 132 -7.07 10.43 -2.63
CA VAL A 132 -7.59 10.21 -1.26
C VAL A 132 -7.20 8.82 -0.76
N VAL A 133 -7.37 7.78 -1.58
CA VAL A 133 -6.96 6.41 -1.21
C VAL A 133 -5.44 6.33 -1.04
N SER A 134 -4.68 6.94 -1.94
CA SER A 134 -3.20 6.95 -1.86
C SER A 134 -2.71 7.64 -0.59
N PHE A 135 -3.37 8.71 -0.14
CA PHE A 135 -3.03 9.37 1.11
C PHE A 135 -3.44 8.56 2.34
N ALA A 136 -4.59 7.90 2.31
CA ALA A 136 -5.00 6.99 3.39
C ALA A 136 -3.97 5.87 3.59
N LEU A 137 -3.35 5.37 2.51
CA LEU A 137 -2.28 4.37 2.58
C LEU A 137 -0.99 4.88 3.26
N LEU A 138 -0.75 6.19 3.31
CA LEU A 138 0.38 6.74 4.08
C LEU A 138 0.24 6.54 5.60
N ALA A 139 -0.97 6.26 6.09
CA ALA A 139 -1.21 5.88 7.48
C ALA A 139 -0.88 4.39 7.77
N GLU A 140 -0.66 3.56 6.74
CA GLU A 140 -0.38 2.13 6.89
C GLU A 140 0.81 1.83 7.81
N PRO A 141 1.99 2.50 7.69
CA PRO A 141 3.11 2.26 8.61
C PRO A 141 2.77 2.54 10.07
N ILE A 142 1.87 3.49 10.33
CA ILE A 142 1.42 3.81 11.69
C ILE A 142 0.55 2.68 12.23
N GLY A 143 -0.39 2.20 11.43
CA GLY A 143 -1.21 1.04 11.77
C GLY A 143 -0.39 -0.21 12.00
N ALA A 144 0.60 -0.48 11.13
CA ALA A 144 1.53 -1.59 11.27
C ALA A 144 2.33 -1.50 12.59
N ALA A 145 2.81 -0.31 12.95
CA ALA A 145 3.53 -0.07 14.19
C ALA A 145 2.66 -0.32 15.44
N VAL A 146 1.41 0.12 15.43
CA VAL A 146 0.47 -0.15 16.52
C VAL A 146 0.29 -1.66 16.72
N TRP A 147 0.08 -2.41 15.63
CA TRP A 147 -0.03 -3.86 15.71
C TRP A 147 1.27 -4.54 16.13
N ALA A 148 2.43 -4.06 15.69
CA ALA A 148 3.74 -4.58 16.10
C ALA A 148 3.93 -4.45 17.63
N VAL A 149 3.56 -3.31 18.19
CA VAL A 149 3.60 -3.10 19.65
C VAL A 149 2.61 -4.00 20.38
N LEU A 150 1.35 -4.08 19.90
CA LEU A 150 0.29 -4.81 20.59
C LEU A 150 0.47 -6.33 20.54
N LEU A 151 0.90 -6.87 19.38
CA LEU A 151 1.01 -8.31 19.16
C LEU A 151 2.39 -8.88 19.47
N PHE A 152 3.45 -8.12 19.15
CA PHE A 152 4.83 -8.59 19.27
C PHE A 152 5.61 -7.90 20.39
N HIS A 153 4.97 -6.95 21.11
CA HIS A 153 5.59 -6.15 22.17
C HIS A 153 6.88 -5.43 21.71
N GLU A 154 6.92 -5.05 20.43
CA GLU A 154 8.03 -4.32 19.85
C GLU A 154 8.13 -2.91 20.44
N LYS A 155 9.38 -2.42 20.61
CA LYS A 155 9.62 -1.07 21.10
C LYS A 155 9.40 -0.06 19.97
N VAL A 156 8.60 0.97 20.26
CA VAL A 156 8.44 2.09 19.34
C VAL A 156 9.77 2.85 19.24
N THR A 157 10.28 2.97 18.03
CA THR A 157 11.51 3.72 17.77
C THR A 157 11.24 5.22 17.61
N ILE A 158 12.22 6.06 17.94
CA ILE A 158 12.08 7.52 17.80
C ILE A 158 11.77 7.92 16.34
N PRO A 159 12.42 7.35 15.30
CA PRO A 159 12.06 7.62 13.91
C PRO A 159 10.60 7.34 13.59
N LEU A 160 10.07 6.23 14.10
CA LEU A 160 8.67 5.84 13.88
C LEU A 160 7.71 6.82 14.56
N MET A 161 8.02 7.29 15.77
CA MET A 161 7.21 8.28 16.47
C MET A 161 7.18 9.62 15.75
N VAL A 162 8.36 10.15 15.40
CA VAL A 162 8.47 11.46 14.75
C VAL A 162 7.90 11.42 13.33
N GLY A 163 8.27 10.41 12.54
CA GLY A 163 7.75 10.24 11.19
C GLY A 163 6.25 9.96 11.17
N GLY A 164 5.76 9.11 12.07
CA GLY A 164 4.33 8.81 12.21
C GLY A 164 3.50 10.05 12.59
N LEU A 165 3.98 10.86 13.54
CA LEU A 165 3.32 12.11 13.90
C LEU A 165 3.31 13.10 12.70
N THR A 166 4.40 13.19 11.96
CA THR A 166 4.49 14.02 10.76
C THR A 166 3.49 13.55 9.68
N VAL A 167 3.33 12.23 9.48
CA VAL A 167 2.32 11.68 8.57
C VAL A 167 0.91 12.08 9.01
N ILE A 168 0.58 11.93 10.29
CA ILE A 168 -0.74 12.30 10.82
C ILE A 168 -1.03 13.79 10.60
N ILE A 169 -0.07 14.67 10.90
CA ILE A 169 -0.20 16.11 10.65
C ILE A 169 -0.43 16.38 9.16
N GLY A 170 0.35 15.73 8.30
CA GLY A 170 0.18 15.85 6.84
C GLY A 170 -1.21 15.42 6.37
N LEU A 171 -1.73 14.31 6.88
CA LEU A 171 -3.09 13.83 6.56
C LEU A 171 -4.18 14.80 7.05
N MET A 172 -4.01 15.40 8.24
CA MET A 172 -4.94 16.40 8.76
C MET A 172 -4.94 17.69 7.94
N LEU A 173 -3.78 18.09 7.41
CA LEU A 173 -3.66 19.26 6.54
C LEU A 173 -4.16 19.00 5.12
N TYR A 174 -4.28 17.72 4.72
CA TYR A 174 -4.78 17.32 3.40
C TYR A 174 -6.31 17.40 3.31
N THR A 175 -7.03 17.16 4.40
CA THR A 175 -8.50 17.17 4.46
C THR A 175 -9.06 18.60 4.53
#